data_b09a385282f98d8ee9dbb3cd963b44f9
#
_entry.id   b09a385282f98d8ee9dbb3cd963b44f9
#
_cell.length_a   1.000
_cell.length_b   1.000
_cell.length_c   1.000
_cell.angle_alpha   90.00
_cell.angle_beta   90.00
_cell.angle_gamma   90.00
#
_symmetry.space_group_name_H-M   'P 1'
#
loop_
_entity.id
_entity.type
_entity.pdbx_description
1 polymer ?
#
loop_
_entity_poly.entity_id
_entity_poly.type
_entity_poly.pdbx_seq_one_letter_code
_entity_poly.pdbx_strand_id
1 'polypeptide(L)'
;MDLSAEKICKNFEGLKSSRVDLDSFYQVLHNYFYVEGNNVTAKKNKGAEINTLLDATSLNSGDVLASGLANYLTPEASKWLFLEHANPALRDNKDVKQWCQDTTDEVLLTLSRSNFYNQMPIFYKCSGVYGTAGLFCEKDFDDGVRFYNIPINKLYLTEDARERPFEFYLKFEYTAEQALSRF
;
A
#
# COMPACT_ATOMS: atom_id res chain seq x y z
N MET A 1 -20.15 -9.97 15.92
CA MET A 1 -19.94 -11.03 14.91
C MET A 1 -18.81 -11.91 15.42
N ASP A 2 -19.12 -13.11 15.92
CA ASP A 2 -18.06 -14.01 16.41
C ASP A 2 -17.26 -14.55 15.22
N LEU A 3 -16.09 -13.98 15.01
CA LEU A 3 -15.12 -14.44 14.03
C LEU A 3 -14.30 -15.58 14.67
N SER A 4 -14.79 -16.81 14.58
CA SER A 4 -13.95 -17.96 14.95
C SER A 4 -12.78 -18.08 13.97
N ALA A 5 -11.60 -18.49 14.44
CA ALA A 5 -10.41 -18.67 13.62
C ALA A 5 -10.68 -19.59 12.40
N GLU A 6 -11.49 -20.63 12.58
CA GLU A 6 -11.90 -21.54 11.51
C GLU A 6 -12.68 -20.84 10.39
N LYS A 7 -13.59 -19.91 10.74
CA LYS A 7 -14.36 -19.15 9.77
C LYS A 7 -13.47 -18.20 8.97
N ILE A 8 -12.51 -17.55 9.64
CA ILE A 8 -11.51 -16.67 9.00
C ILE A 8 -10.68 -17.48 8.01
N CYS A 9 -10.16 -18.62 8.42
CA CYS A 9 -9.37 -19.49 7.54
C CYS A 9 -10.19 -19.98 6.34
N LYS A 10 -11.43 -20.41 6.53
CA LYS A 10 -12.31 -20.86 5.45
C LYS A 10 -12.62 -19.76 4.44
N ASN A 11 -12.91 -18.54 4.91
CA ASN A 11 -13.15 -17.39 4.05
C ASN A 11 -11.90 -17.06 3.24
N PHE A 12 -10.73 -17.05 3.90
CA PHE A 12 -9.46 -16.81 3.23
C PHE A 12 -9.13 -17.84 2.15
N GLU A 13 -9.37 -19.14 2.41
CA GLU A 13 -9.18 -20.20 1.41
C GLU A 13 -10.11 -20.03 0.20
N GLY A 14 -11.36 -19.63 0.44
CA GLY A 14 -12.30 -19.27 -0.64
C GLY A 14 -11.79 -18.14 -1.51
N LEU A 15 -11.33 -17.05 -0.89
CA LEU A 15 -10.74 -15.90 -1.59
C LEU A 15 -9.48 -16.28 -2.38
N LYS A 16 -8.62 -17.09 -1.80
CA LYS A 16 -7.42 -17.57 -2.47
C LYS A 16 -7.77 -18.39 -3.71
N SER A 17 -8.80 -19.22 -3.64
CA SER A 17 -9.25 -20.04 -4.78
C SER A 17 -9.86 -19.19 -5.89
N SER A 18 -10.65 -18.18 -5.56
CA SER A 18 -11.27 -17.27 -6.55
C SER A 18 -10.27 -16.34 -7.24
N ARG A 19 -9.08 -16.16 -6.64
CA ARG A 19 -8.05 -15.23 -7.12
C ARG A 19 -6.97 -15.87 -8.02
N VAL A 20 -7.02 -17.16 -8.27
CA VAL A 20 -5.96 -17.91 -9.00
C VAL A 20 -5.67 -17.33 -10.38
N ASP A 21 -6.72 -16.98 -11.15
CA ASP A 21 -6.56 -16.40 -12.49
C ASP A 21 -5.94 -15.00 -12.42
N LEU A 22 -6.38 -14.19 -11.45
CA LEU A 22 -5.85 -12.85 -11.21
C LEU A 22 -4.39 -12.90 -10.72
N ASP A 23 -4.01 -13.86 -9.87
CA ASP A 23 -2.64 -14.06 -9.43
C ASP A 23 -1.73 -14.44 -10.59
N SER A 24 -2.23 -15.22 -11.55
CA SER A 24 -1.49 -15.55 -12.77
C SER A 24 -1.26 -14.31 -13.64
N PHE A 25 -2.24 -13.44 -13.77
CA PHE A 25 -2.11 -12.15 -14.44
C PHE A 25 -1.14 -11.21 -13.72
N TYR A 26 -1.24 -11.11 -12.41
CA TYR A 26 -0.28 -10.33 -11.60
C TYR A 26 1.15 -10.84 -11.74
N GLN A 27 1.35 -12.14 -11.89
CA GLN A 27 2.68 -12.69 -12.14
C GLN A 27 3.25 -12.22 -13.48
N VAL A 28 2.43 -12.16 -14.53
CA VAL A 28 2.85 -11.62 -15.83
C VAL A 28 3.25 -10.16 -15.69
N LEU A 29 2.42 -9.31 -15.07
CA LEU A 29 2.75 -7.92 -14.82
C LEU A 29 4.02 -7.77 -13.99
N HIS A 30 4.19 -8.59 -12.95
CA HIS A 30 5.38 -8.59 -12.12
C HIS A 30 6.65 -8.83 -12.94
N ASN A 31 6.64 -9.81 -13.83
CA ASN A 31 7.78 -10.16 -14.66
C ASN A 31 8.20 -9.03 -15.62
N TYR A 32 7.28 -8.14 -16.02
CA TYR A 32 7.58 -7.01 -16.89
C TYR A 32 8.01 -5.75 -16.13
N PHE A 33 7.45 -5.49 -14.96
CA PHE A 33 7.62 -4.21 -14.24
C PHE A 33 8.54 -4.29 -13.02
N TYR A 34 8.91 -5.50 -12.58
CA TYR A 34 9.79 -5.72 -11.43
C TYR A 34 10.89 -6.73 -11.76
N VAL A 35 12.16 -6.32 -11.66
CA VAL A 35 13.31 -7.22 -11.91
C VAL A 35 13.61 -8.08 -10.70
N GLU A 36 13.43 -7.52 -9.53
CA GLU A 36 13.71 -8.16 -8.26
C GLU A 36 12.45 -8.20 -7.42
N GLY A 37 12.08 -9.36 -6.97
CA GLY A 37 10.97 -9.45 -6.05
C GLY A 37 10.52 -10.85 -5.77
N ASN A 38 9.64 -10.95 -4.80
CA ASN A 38 8.98 -12.19 -4.47
C ASN A 38 7.98 -12.48 -5.58
N ASN A 39 8.10 -13.61 -6.25
CA ASN A 39 7.08 -14.11 -7.15
C ASN A 39 5.69 -13.97 -6.51
N VAL A 40 4.71 -13.52 -7.30
CA VAL A 40 3.33 -13.40 -6.83
C VAL A 40 2.76 -14.78 -6.51
N THR A 41 3.11 -15.79 -7.30
CA THR A 41 2.51 -17.14 -7.23
C THR A 41 3.43 -18.22 -6.68
N ALA A 42 4.75 -18.09 -6.77
CA ALA A 42 5.69 -19.16 -6.44
C ALA A 42 6.67 -18.81 -5.32
N LYS A 43 7.11 -19.82 -4.57
CA LYS A 43 8.29 -19.74 -3.70
C LYS A 43 9.52 -19.48 -4.56
N LYS A 44 10.38 -18.56 -4.12
CA LYS A 44 11.63 -18.13 -4.77
C LYS A 44 12.36 -19.27 -5.50
N ASN A 45 12.31 -19.25 -6.81
CA ASN A 45 13.36 -19.86 -7.63
C ASN A 45 14.34 -18.74 -8.00
N LYS A 46 15.33 -18.52 -7.15
CA LYS A 46 16.44 -17.61 -7.42
C LYS A 46 17.14 -18.08 -8.70
N GLY A 47 16.99 -17.37 -9.79
CA GLY A 47 17.78 -17.57 -11.00
C GLY A 47 17.04 -17.80 -12.32
N ALA A 48 15.75 -18.15 -12.31
CA ALA A 48 15.00 -18.42 -13.55
C ALA A 48 14.39 -17.19 -14.22
N GLU A 49 14.32 -16.04 -13.51
CA GLU A 49 13.50 -14.90 -13.90
C GLU A 49 14.23 -13.82 -14.71
N ILE A 50 15.54 -13.76 -14.62
CA ILE A 50 16.36 -12.74 -15.32
C ILE A 50 16.33 -12.94 -16.84
N ASN A 51 16.03 -14.13 -17.33
CA ASN A 51 16.05 -14.47 -18.76
C ASN A 51 14.78 -14.07 -19.53
N THR A 52 13.74 -13.54 -18.87
CA THR A 52 12.47 -13.17 -19.54
C THR A 52 12.38 -11.69 -19.90
N LEU A 53 13.21 -10.84 -19.32
CA LEU A 53 13.26 -9.42 -19.68
C LEU A 53 14.14 -9.22 -20.91
N LEU A 54 13.50 -9.12 -22.06
CA LEU A 54 14.16 -8.79 -23.33
C LEU A 54 14.46 -7.30 -23.47
N ASP A 55 13.73 -6.45 -22.74
CA ASP A 55 13.80 -5.00 -22.80
C ASP A 55 13.45 -4.37 -21.44
N ALA A 56 14.15 -3.32 -21.05
CA ALA A 56 13.94 -2.56 -19.81
C ALA A 56 12.87 -1.45 -19.95
N THR A 57 12.20 -1.31 -21.08
CA THR A 57 11.25 -0.22 -21.35
C THR A 57 10.08 -0.20 -20.37
N SER A 58 9.46 -1.35 -20.11
CA SER A 58 8.36 -1.46 -19.15
C SER A 58 8.77 -1.12 -17.73
N LEU A 59 9.97 -1.55 -17.32
CA LEU A 59 10.56 -1.26 -16.03
C LEU A 59 10.73 0.25 -15.83
N ASN A 60 11.41 0.91 -16.80
CA ASN A 60 11.64 2.34 -16.76
C ASN A 60 10.32 3.13 -16.82
N SER A 61 9.36 2.69 -17.62
CA SER A 61 8.04 3.33 -17.72
C SER A 61 7.27 3.25 -16.40
N GLY A 62 7.34 2.13 -15.68
CA GLY A 62 6.75 1.97 -14.36
C GLY A 62 7.39 2.91 -13.32
N ASP A 63 8.71 3.08 -13.36
CA ASP A 63 9.43 3.97 -12.44
C ASP A 63 9.18 5.45 -12.75
N VAL A 64 9.10 5.81 -14.03
CA VAL A 64 8.73 7.18 -14.46
C VAL A 64 7.32 7.52 -14.04
N LEU A 65 6.34 6.60 -14.22
CA LEU A 65 4.98 6.80 -13.76
C LEU A 65 4.91 6.98 -12.24
N ALA A 66 5.58 6.11 -11.47
CA ALA A 66 5.60 6.17 -10.02
C ALA A 66 6.20 7.48 -9.49
N SER A 67 7.33 7.89 -10.06
CA SER A 67 8.01 9.15 -9.72
C SER A 67 7.17 10.37 -10.10
N GLY A 68 6.53 10.34 -11.27
CA GLY A 68 5.61 11.37 -11.70
C GLY A 68 4.43 11.52 -10.73
N LEU A 69 3.76 10.43 -10.39
CA LEU A 69 2.65 10.46 -9.43
C LEU A 69 3.10 10.96 -8.05
N ALA A 70 4.25 10.50 -7.54
CA ALA A 70 4.78 10.96 -6.25
C ALA A 70 5.04 12.48 -6.27
N ASN A 71 5.67 12.99 -7.32
CA ASN A 71 5.98 14.42 -7.45
C ASN A 71 4.74 15.32 -7.64
N TYR A 72 3.67 14.80 -8.25
CA TYR A 72 2.46 15.58 -8.48
C TYR A 72 1.43 15.47 -7.36
N LEU A 73 1.25 14.29 -6.77
CA LEU A 73 0.22 14.06 -5.76
C LEU A 73 0.70 14.29 -4.33
N THR A 74 1.96 13.92 -4.04
CA THR A 74 2.53 14.01 -2.69
C THR A 74 3.95 14.59 -2.71
N PRO A 75 4.15 15.82 -3.25
CA PRO A 75 5.47 16.43 -3.30
C PRO A 75 5.99 16.75 -1.88
N GLU A 76 7.21 16.30 -1.56
CA GLU A 76 7.82 16.57 -0.27
C GLU A 76 8.17 18.08 -0.08
N ALA A 77 8.52 18.76 -1.17
CA ALA A 77 8.99 20.14 -1.13
C ALA A 77 7.87 21.18 -1.03
N SER A 78 6.60 20.80 -1.18
CA SER A 78 5.47 21.74 -1.16
C SER A 78 4.29 21.20 -0.38
N LYS A 79 3.45 22.12 0.14
CA LYS A 79 2.22 21.73 0.82
C LYS A 79 1.23 21.17 -0.19
N TRP A 80 0.85 19.92 -0.04
CA TRP A 80 -0.12 19.22 -0.90
C TRP A 80 -1.40 18.81 -0.13
N LEU A 81 -1.36 18.86 1.20
CA LEU A 81 -2.47 18.57 2.09
C LEU A 81 -2.93 19.85 2.76
N PHE A 82 -4.26 20.05 2.83
CA PHE A 82 -4.89 21.17 3.54
C PHE A 82 -6.11 20.64 4.29
N LEU A 83 -6.18 20.97 5.57
CA LEU A 83 -7.35 20.68 6.41
C LEU A 83 -8.31 21.86 6.39
N GLU A 84 -9.58 21.56 6.20
CA GLU A 84 -10.66 22.52 6.34
C GLU A 84 -11.78 21.95 7.22
N HIS A 85 -12.51 22.85 7.90
CA HIS A 85 -13.65 22.40 8.69
C HIS A 85 -14.83 22.03 7.78
N ALA A 86 -15.50 20.89 8.07
CA ALA A 86 -16.59 20.37 7.25
C ALA A 86 -17.82 21.29 7.23
N ASN A 87 -18.10 22.02 8.34
CA ASN A 87 -19.22 22.97 8.42
C ASN A 87 -18.83 24.32 7.77
N PRO A 88 -19.53 24.76 6.69
CA PRO A 88 -19.24 26.02 6.02
C PRO A 88 -19.31 27.26 6.94
N ALA A 89 -20.23 27.25 7.92
CA ALA A 89 -20.39 28.37 8.84
C ALA A 89 -19.15 28.61 9.77
N LEU A 90 -18.33 27.57 9.96
CA LEU A 90 -17.12 27.65 10.78
C LEU A 90 -15.85 27.86 9.95
N ARG A 91 -15.93 27.70 8.63
CA ARG A 91 -14.76 27.89 7.73
C ARG A 91 -14.19 29.29 7.78
N ASP A 92 -15.07 30.30 7.97
CA ASP A 92 -14.66 31.71 8.01
C ASP A 92 -14.24 32.19 9.40
N ASN A 93 -14.39 31.34 10.42
CA ASN A 93 -13.90 31.65 11.75
C ASN A 93 -12.39 31.64 11.79
N LYS A 94 -11.78 32.73 12.27
CA LYS A 94 -10.32 32.93 12.28
C LYS A 94 -9.61 31.88 13.13
N ASP A 95 -10.15 31.51 14.28
CA ASP A 95 -9.52 30.57 15.20
C ASP A 95 -9.56 29.14 14.63
N VAL A 96 -10.65 28.80 13.94
CA VAL A 96 -10.79 27.49 13.25
C VAL A 96 -9.82 27.40 12.07
N LYS A 97 -9.70 28.47 11.27
CA LYS A 97 -8.70 28.52 10.18
C LYS A 97 -7.29 28.33 10.71
N GLN A 98 -6.94 29.05 11.76
CA GLN A 98 -5.61 28.95 12.36
C GLN A 98 -5.33 27.53 12.84
N TRP A 99 -6.28 26.95 13.57
CA TRP A 99 -6.16 25.57 14.05
C TRP A 99 -5.97 24.56 12.90
N CYS A 100 -6.76 24.70 11.82
CA CYS A 100 -6.63 23.83 10.64
C CYS A 100 -5.25 23.97 9.98
N GLN A 101 -4.72 25.21 9.88
CA GLN A 101 -3.39 25.46 9.33
C GLN A 101 -2.29 24.85 10.19
N ASP A 102 -2.32 25.10 11.50
CA ASP A 102 -1.33 24.59 12.45
C ASP A 102 -1.34 23.04 12.45
N THR A 103 -2.53 22.44 12.45
CA THR A 103 -2.69 20.99 12.37
C THR A 103 -2.18 20.43 11.03
N THR A 104 -2.43 21.12 9.91
CA THR A 104 -1.90 20.74 8.60
C THR A 104 -0.38 20.72 8.61
N ASP A 105 0.25 21.74 9.18
CA ASP A 105 1.71 21.85 9.25
C ASP A 105 2.31 20.78 10.15
N GLU A 106 1.66 20.45 11.27
CA GLU A 106 2.08 19.37 12.16
C GLU A 106 1.98 17.98 11.49
N VAL A 107 0.90 17.73 10.75
CA VAL A 107 0.73 16.48 9.99
C VAL A 107 1.81 16.36 8.92
N LEU A 108 2.05 17.40 8.12
CA LEU A 108 3.09 17.38 7.09
C LEU A 108 4.49 17.19 7.68
N LEU A 109 4.77 17.82 8.83
CA LEU A 109 6.02 17.63 9.55
C LEU A 109 6.18 16.18 10.05
N THR A 110 5.12 15.58 10.56
CA THR A 110 5.13 14.18 11.01
C THR A 110 5.37 13.25 9.84
N LEU A 111 4.72 13.47 8.69
CA LEU A 111 4.95 12.69 7.48
C LEU A 111 6.38 12.82 6.96
N SER A 112 6.99 14.02 7.04
CA SER A 112 8.37 14.23 6.59
C SER A 112 9.42 13.57 7.50
N ARG A 113 9.13 13.41 8.79
CA ARG A 113 10.00 12.68 9.72
C ARG A 113 9.88 11.17 9.59
N SER A 114 8.72 10.72 9.12
CA SER A 114 8.45 9.30 8.91
C SER A 114 9.05 8.80 7.58
N ASN A 115 8.84 7.52 7.29
CA ASN A 115 9.22 6.92 6.01
C ASN A 115 8.18 7.12 4.90
N PHE A 116 7.20 8.03 5.06
CA PHE A 116 6.09 8.23 4.12
C PHE A 116 6.56 8.48 2.69
N TYR A 117 7.40 9.47 2.48
CA TYR A 117 7.87 9.85 1.14
C TYR A 117 8.73 8.78 0.46
N ASN A 118 9.36 7.89 1.23
CA ASN A 118 10.06 6.73 0.69
C ASN A 118 9.10 5.62 0.27
N GLN A 119 7.94 5.49 0.92
CA GLN A 119 6.95 4.46 0.64
C GLN A 119 5.97 4.84 -0.47
N MET A 120 5.73 6.14 -0.69
CA MET A 120 4.75 6.61 -1.69
C MET A 120 5.11 6.24 -3.15
N PRO A 121 6.34 6.37 -3.63
CA PRO A 121 6.67 5.91 -4.98
C PRO A 121 6.42 4.42 -5.19
N ILE A 122 6.70 3.58 -4.18
CA ILE A 122 6.44 2.14 -4.21
C ILE A 122 4.92 1.88 -4.29
N PHE A 123 4.14 2.60 -3.48
CA PHE A 123 2.68 2.53 -3.48
C PHE A 123 2.10 2.91 -4.85
N TYR A 124 2.56 4.01 -5.45
CA TYR A 124 2.11 4.45 -6.76
C TYR A 124 2.52 3.49 -7.87
N LYS A 125 3.73 2.91 -7.81
CA LYS A 125 4.14 1.87 -8.75
C LYS A 125 3.22 0.65 -8.66
N CYS A 126 2.96 0.15 -7.45
CA CYS A 126 2.03 -0.97 -7.24
C CYS A 126 0.63 -0.66 -7.76
N SER A 127 0.10 0.53 -7.44
CA SER A 127 -1.22 0.97 -7.90
C SER A 127 -1.30 1.08 -9.43
N GLY A 128 -0.27 1.64 -10.06
CA GLY A 128 -0.22 1.79 -11.52
C GLY A 128 -0.07 0.46 -12.26
N VAL A 129 0.73 -0.47 -11.72
CA VAL A 129 0.99 -1.76 -12.37
C VAL A 129 -0.13 -2.77 -12.13
N TYR A 130 -0.61 -2.90 -10.90
CA TYR A 130 -1.58 -3.94 -10.52
C TYR A 130 -3.04 -3.42 -10.45
N GLY A 131 -3.25 -2.11 -10.54
CA GLY A 131 -4.56 -1.50 -10.30
C GLY A 131 -4.99 -1.48 -8.84
N THR A 132 -4.21 -2.10 -7.96
CA THR A 132 -4.50 -2.22 -6.52
C THR A 132 -3.20 -2.13 -5.73
N ALA A 133 -3.21 -1.35 -4.65
CA ALA A 133 -2.09 -1.26 -3.73
C ALA A 133 -2.59 -1.16 -2.29
N GLY A 134 -1.81 -1.66 -1.34
CA GLY A 134 -2.08 -1.54 0.09
C GLY A 134 -0.96 -0.78 0.78
N LEU A 135 -1.35 0.25 1.52
CA LEU A 135 -0.44 0.98 2.40
C LEU A 135 -0.95 0.84 3.84
N PHE A 136 -0.15 0.26 4.70
CA PHE A 136 -0.46 0.12 6.11
C PHE A 136 0.28 1.18 6.91
N CYS A 137 -0.43 1.85 7.81
CA CYS A 137 0.11 2.84 8.72
C CYS A 137 -0.02 2.33 10.15
N GLU A 138 1.07 2.34 10.90
CA GLU A 138 1.07 2.03 12.32
C GLU A 138 1.74 3.13 13.13
N LYS A 139 1.44 3.15 14.43
CA LYS A 139 2.11 4.07 15.36
C LYS A 139 3.55 3.63 15.54
N ASP A 140 4.46 4.58 15.42
CA ASP A 140 5.87 4.42 15.76
C ASP A 140 6.20 5.30 16.97
N PHE A 141 6.98 4.79 17.92
CA PHE A 141 7.32 5.54 19.14
C PHE A 141 8.48 6.53 18.91
N ASP A 142 9.30 6.30 17.86
CA ASP A 142 10.44 7.14 17.55
C ASP A 142 10.06 8.25 16.57
N ASP A 143 9.38 7.90 15.46
CA ASP A 143 9.05 8.80 14.34
C ASP A 143 7.58 9.22 14.32
N GLY A 144 6.76 8.77 15.28
CA GLY A 144 5.33 9.05 15.38
C GLY A 144 4.47 8.08 14.54
N VAL A 145 4.76 7.92 13.26
CA VAL A 145 4.05 7.00 12.35
C VAL A 145 5.00 6.30 11.40
N ARG A 146 4.69 5.06 11.05
CA ARG A 146 5.44 4.25 10.11
C ARG A 146 4.54 3.64 9.06
N PHE A 147 5.01 3.63 7.82
CA PHE A 147 4.26 3.15 6.66
C PHE A 147 4.92 1.91 6.07
N TYR A 148 4.08 0.95 5.64
CA TYR A 148 4.52 -0.27 4.98
C TYR A 148 3.68 -0.51 3.73
N ASN A 149 4.34 -0.69 2.60
CA ASN A 149 3.69 -1.19 1.42
C ASN A 149 3.40 -2.69 1.57
N ILE A 150 2.17 -3.08 1.31
CA ILE A 150 1.73 -4.47 1.36
C ILE A 150 1.89 -5.07 -0.04
N PRO A 151 2.74 -6.08 -0.20
CA PRO A 151 2.88 -6.77 -1.48
C PRO A 151 1.55 -7.37 -1.94
N ILE A 152 1.24 -7.28 -3.23
CA ILE A 152 -0.04 -7.71 -3.80
C ILE A 152 -0.34 -9.20 -3.53
N ASN A 153 0.68 -10.05 -3.43
CA ASN A 153 0.55 -11.47 -3.11
C ASN A 153 0.14 -11.75 -1.66
N LYS A 154 0.18 -10.75 -0.80
CA LYS A 154 -0.21 -10.85 0.62
C LYS A 154 -1.51 -10.14 0.94
N LEU A 155 -2.03 -9.32 0.02
CA LEU A 155 -3.24 -8.54 0.19
C LEU A 155 -4.40 -9.22 -0.54
N TYR A 156 -5.45 -9.59 0.19
CA TYR A 156 -6.69 -10.12 -0.35
C TYR A 156 -7.83 -9.20 0.07
N LEU A 157 -8.63 -8.77 -0.88
CA LEU A 157 -9.75 -7.85 -0.69
C LEU A 157 -11.05 -8.54 -1.04
N THR A 158 -12.11 -8.25 -0.29
CA THR A 158 -13.49 -8.55 -0.67
C THR A 158 -14.24 -7.25 -0.91
N GLU A 159 -15.23 -7.30 -1.77
CA GLU A 159 -16.10 -6.19 -2.08
C GLU A 159 -17.52 -6.48 -1.59
N ASP A 160 -18.22 -5.43 -1.20
CA ASP A 160 -19.64 -5.50 -0.89
C ASP A 160 -20.48 -5.52 -2.20
N ALA A 161 -21.81 -5.67 -2.07
CA ALA A 161 -22.73 -5.61 -3.20
C ALA A 161 -22.73 -4.26 -3.95
N ARG A 162 -22.02 -3.26 -3.46
CA ARG A 162 -21.85 -1.95 -4.06
C ARG A 162 -20.43 -1.72 -4.58
N GLU A 163 -19.65 -2.81 -4.79
CA GLU A 163 -18.27 -2.79 -5.29
C GLU A 163 -17.32 -1.96 -4.39
N ARG A 164 -17.61 -1.89 -3.09
CA ARG A 164 -16.73 -1.19 -2.14
C ARG A 164 -15.93 -2.21 -1.34
N PRO A 165 -14.63 -1.93 -1.07
CA PRO A 165 -13.83 -2.79 -0.20
C PRO A 165 -14.53 -2.97 1.16
N PHE A 166 -14.80 -4.22 1.54
CA PHE A 166 -15.56 -4.56 2.74
C PHE A 166 -14.67 -5.26 3.78
N GLU A 167 -13.93 -6.26 3.37
CA GLU A 167 -12.97 -6.95 4.22
C GLU A 167 -11.62 -7.04 3.52
N PHE A 168 -10.55 -7.06 4.29
CA PHE A 168 -9.22 -7.34 3.79
C PHE A 168 -8.53 -8.39 4.66
N TYR A 169 -7.78 -9.26 4.01
CA TYR A 169 -6.96 -10.27 4.66
C TYR A 169 -5.51 -10.05 4.28
N LEU A 170 -4.65 -10.03 5.31
CA LEU A 170 -3.21 -9.94 5.14
C LEU A 170 -2.59 -11.27 5.50
N LYS A 171 -1.84 -11.85 4.57
CA LYS A 171 -1.07 -13.06 4.81
C LYS A 171 0.32 -12.71 5.32
N PHE A 172 0.62 -13.12 6.56
CA PHE A 172 1.96 -13.01 7.13
C PHE A 172 2.59 -14.39 7.28
N GLU A 173 3.91 -14.45 7.10
CA GLU A 173 4.73 -15.63 7.37
C GLU A 173 5.79 -15.20 8.40
N TYR A 174 5.66 -15.67 9.62
CA TYR A 174 6.59 -15.41 10.71
C TYR A 174 7.35 -16.66 11.11
N THR A 175 8.60 -16.52 11.51
CA THR A 175 9.29 -17.55 12.28
C THR A 175 8.69 -17.59 13.70
N ALA A 176 8.90 -18.70 14.42
CA ALA A 176 8.39 -18.83 15.80
C ALA A 176 8.90 -17.70 16.70
N GLU A 177 10.16 -17.30 16.55
CA GLU A 177 10.78 -16.20 17.28
C GLU A 177 10.15 -14.85 16.96
N GLN A 178 9.89 -14.58 15.69
CA GLN A 178 9.19 -13.36 15.25
C GLN A 178 7.75 -13.31 15.76
N ALA A 179 7.04 -14.44 15.78
CA ALA A 179 5.70 -14.51 16.32
C ALA A 179 5.68 -14.21 17.83
N LEU A 180 6.62 -14.80 18.59
CA LEU A 180 6.75 -14.54 20.04
C LEU A 180 7.15 -13.09 20.38
N SER A 181 7.86 -12.40 19.50
CA SER A 181 8.22 -10.99 19.71
C SER A 181 7.09 -10.01 19.37
N ARG A 182 6.11 -10.45 18.57
CA ARG A 182 5.02 -9.58 18.10
C ARG A 182 3.72 -9.75 18.86
N PHE A 183 3.47 -10.92 19.45
CA PHE A 183 2.26 -11.30 20.18
C PHE A 183 2.58 -11.75 21.62
#